data_073d99d4986a04f4b444df0ca36a4d37
#
_entry.id   073d99d4986a04f4b444df0ca36a4d37
#
_cell.length_a   1.000
_cell.length_b   1.000
_cell.length_c   1.000
_cell.angle_alpha   90.00
_cell.angle_beta   90.00
_cell.angle_gamma   90.00
#
_symmetry.space_group_name_H-M   'P 1'
#
loop_
_entity.id
_entity.type
_entity.pdbx_description
1 polymer ?
#
loop_
_entity_poly.entity_id
_entity_poly.type
_entity_poly.pdbx_seq_one_letter_code
_entity_poly.pdbx_strand_id
1 'polypeptide(L)'
;MSMTIAVTRNVPGRFHGFLASCMLEVAPGVYVAPRMKKSIRERVWETILEWDSLVPSDGGVVLFWKSRNAPSGLGVRLLGWPKKQLLDHEGVWLTVRNLTDAHDADELELLSDIEEHPATDDDLAGDHLPSAPETAHDDETRPDD
;
A
#
# COMPACT_ATOMS: atom_id res chain seq x y z
N MET A 1 17.69 -18.92 4.97
CA MET A 1 16.52 -18.45 5.73
C MET A 1 16.27 -16.99 5.45
N SER A 2 15.03 -16.62 5.27
CA SER A 2 14.63 -15.22 5.08
C SER A 2 13.47 -14.88 6.00
N MET A 3 13.34 -13.60 6.33
CA MET A 3 12.14 -13.09 6.99
C MET A 3 10.95 -13.35 6.06
N THR A 4 9.88 -13.88 6.61
CA THR A 4 8.63 -14.14 5.90
C THR A 4 7.52 -13.43 6.65
N ILE A 5 6.65 -12.75 5.92
CA ILE A 5 5.51 -12.01 6.47
C ILE A 5 4.24 -12.54 5.81
N ALA A 6 3.23 -12.80 6.60
CA ALA A 6 1.88 -13.12 6.15
C ALA A 6 0.92 -12.02 6.59
N VAL A 7 0.09 -11.57 5.67
CA VAL A 7 -0.98 -10.62 5.94
C VAL A 7 -2.30 -11.27 5.56
N THR A 8 -3.26 -11.23 6.46
CA THR A 8 -4.58 -11.81 6.27
C THR A 8 -5.65 -10.73 6.31
N ARG A 9 -6.70 -10.92 5.54
CA ARG A 9 -7.90 -10.10 5.59
C ARG A 9 -9.13 -10.99 5.49
N ASN A 10 -10.06 -10.81 6.41
CA ASN A 10 -11.33 -11.51 6.44
C ASN A 10 -11.23 -13.02 6.14
N VAL A 11 -10.39 -13.72 6.90
CA VAL A 11 -10.23 -15.17 6.81
C VAL A 11 -10.79 -15.86 8.04
N PRO A 12 -11.24 -17.12 7.94
CA PRO A 12 -11.70 -17.90 9.09
C PRO A 12 -10.64 -18.03 10.20
N GLY A 13 -11.07 -18.19 11.44
CA GLY A 13 -10.20 -18.31 12.61
C GLY A 13 -9.15 -19.42 12.52
N ARG A 14 -9.38 -20.46 11.75
CA ARG A 14 -8.43 -21.54 11.46
C ARG A 14 -7.11 -21.02 10.84
N PHE A 15 -7.18 -20.03 9.94
CA PHE A 15 -5.99 -19.41 9.36
C PHE A 15 -5.18 -18.66 10.42
N HIS A 16 -5.86 -17.91 11.28
CA HIS A 16 -5.23 -17.17 12.37
C HIS A 16 -4.54 -18.11 13.34
N GLY A 17 -5.22 -19.17 13.78
CA GLY A 17 -4.66 -20.16 14.69
C GLY A 17 -3.44 -20.89 14.09
N PHE A 18 -3.52 -21.26 12.84
CA PHE A 18 -2.41 -21.90 12.12
C PHE A 18 -1.20 -20.97 11.97
N LEU A 19 -1.40 -19.75 11.47
CA LEU A 19 -0.32 -18.79 11.30
C LEU A 19 0.31 -18.42 12.64
N ALA A 20 -0.48 -18.21 13.68
CA ALA A 20 0.04 -17.94 15.02
C ALA A 20 0.83 -19.12 15.63
N SER A 21 0.61 -20.35 15.18
CA SER A 21 1.38 -21.51 15.62
C SER A 21 2.79 -21.58 15.04
N CYS A 22 3.04 -20.93 13.90
CA CYS A 22 4.33 -20.99 13.18
C CYS A 22 4.99 -19.62 12.97
N MET A 23 4.28 -18.54 13.24
CA MET A 23 4.73 -17.16 13.07
C MET A 23 4.30 -16.30 14.27
N LEU A 24 4.94 -15.17 14.45
CA LEU A 24 4.58 -14.21 15.50
C LEU A 24 3.53 -13.23 14.97
N GLU A 25 2.38 -13.15 15.60
CA GLU A 25 1.40 -12.11 15.32
C GLU A 25 1.86 -10.78 15.93
N VAL A 26 2.18 -9.82 15.07
CA VAL A 26 2.67 -8.49 15.46
C VAL A 26 1.60 -7.42 15.42
N ALA A 27 0.52 -7.68 14.69
CA ALA A 27 -0.70 -6.87 14.63
C ALA A 27 -1.85 -7.78 14.19
N PRO A 28 -3.12 -7.41 14.41
CA PRO A 28 -4.25 -8.22 13.96
C PRO A 28 -4.14 -8.58 12.48
N GLY A 29 -4.05 -9.88 12.18
CA GLY A 29 -3.93 -10.40 10.83
C GLY A 29 -2.54 -10.25 10.18
N VAL A 30 -1.54 -9.80 10.91
CA VAL A 30 -0.16 -9.63 10.42
C VAL A 30 0.78 -10.54 11.21
N TYR A 31 1.42 -11.46 10.52
CA TYR A 31 2.29 -12.49 11.10
C TYR A 31 3.69 -12.38 10.52
N VAL A 32 4.71 -12.52 11.36
CA VAL A 32 6.12 -12.40 10.98
C VAL A 32 6.88 -13.62 11.48
N ALA A 33 7.62 -14.25 10.59
CA ALA A 33 8.67 -15.19 10.94
C ALA A 33 10.02 -14.56 10.58
N PRO A 34 10.82 -14.12 11.55
CA PRO A 34 12.09 -13.42 11.29
C PRO A 34 13.07 -14.27 10.47
N ARG A 35 13.01 -15.59 10.65
CA ARG A 35 13.87 -16.56 9.97
C ARG A 35 13.07 -17.81 9.63
N MET A 36 12.70 -17.97 8.37
CA MET A 36 11.97 -19.13 7.89
C MET A 36 12.72 -19.82 6.75
N LYS A 37 12.88 -21.14 6.86
CA LYS A 37 13.43 -21.95 5.76
C LYS A 37 12.43 -22.00 4.61
N LYS A 38 12.95 -22.09 3.37
CA LYS A 38 12.13 -22.22 2.17
C LYS A 38 11.13 -23.39 2.28
N SER A 39 11.59 -24.55 2.72
CA SER A 39 10.73 -25.76 2.87
C SER A 39 9.58 -25.57 3.85
N ILE A 40 9.81 -24.84 4.95
CA ILE A 40 8.76 -24.52 5.92
C ILE A 40 7.76 -23.54 5.32
N ARG A 41 8.25 -22.49 4.64
CA ARG A 41 7.38 -21.53 3.97
C ARG A 41 6.49 -22.17 2.91
N GLU A 42 7.03 -23.10 2.14
CA GLU A 42 6.26 -23.85 1.15
C GLU A 42 5.18 -24.69 1.81
N ARG A 43 5.48 -25.40 2.88
CA ARG A 43 4.47 -26.14 3.67
C ARG A 43 3.38 -25.24 4.24
N VAL A 44 3.76 -24.11 4.79
CA VAL A 44 2.78 -23.12 5.30
C VAL A 44 1.85 -22.70 4.17
N TRP A 45 2.39 -22.43 3.00
CA TRP A 45 1.59 -22.05 1.84
C TRP A 45 0.68 -23.18 1.34
N GLU A 46 1.17 -24.39 1.24
CA GLU A 46 0.38 -25.57 0.86
C GLU A 46 -0.82 -25.76 1.80
N THR A 47 -0.61 -25.65 3.10
CA THR A 47 -1.69 -25.73 4.10
C THR A 47 -2.72 -24.60 3.90
N ILE A 48 -2.28 -23.38 3.61
CA ILE A 48 -3.18 -22.26 3.31
C ILE A 48 -4.01 -22.56 2.07
N LEU A 49 -3.40 -23.11 1.02
CA LEU A 49 -4.07 -23.46 -0.24
C LEU A 49 -5.13 -24.57 -0.04
N GLU A 50 -4.92 -25.52 0.85
CA GLU A 50 -5.91 -26.55 1.17
C GLU A 50 -7.23 -25.94 1.68
N TRP A 51 -7.19 -24.75 2.23
CA TRP A 51 -8.35 -24.03 2.77
C TRP A 51 -8.88 -22.91 1.88
N ASP A 52 -8.49 -22.89 0.62
CA ASP A 52 -8.90 -21.87 -0.35
C ASP A 52 -10.43 -21.71 -0.42
N SER A 53 -11.16 -22.83 -0.44
CA SER A 53 -12.62 -22.83 -0.48
C SER A 53 -13.32 -22.19 0.73
N LEU A 54 -12.58 -21.97 1.82
CA LEU A 54 -13.09 -21.35 3.04
C LEU A 54 -12.89 -19.82 3.06
N VAL A 55 -12.15 -19.28 2.11
CA VAL A 55 -11.85 -17.83 2.03
C VAL A 55 -13.02 -17.10 1.39
N PRO A 56 -13.64 -16.12 2.08
CA PRO A 56 -14.68 -15.29 1.50
C PRO A 56 -14.20 -14.49 0.28
N SER A 57 -15.13 -14.00 -0.54
CA SER A 57 -14.80 -13.25 -1.76
C SER A 57 -13.99 -11.97 -1.52
N ASP A 58 -14.13 -11.37 -0.34
CA ASP A 58 -13.39 -10.18 0.11
C ASP A 58 -12.23 -10.52 1.07
N GLY A 59 -12.02 -11.82 1.31
CA GLY A 59 -10.95 -12.35 2.15
C GLY A 59 -9.72 -12.74 1.35
N GLY A 60 -8.59 -12.88 2.05
CA GLY A 60 -7.38 -13.36 1.41
C GLY A 60 -6.17 -13.41 2.32
N VAL A 61 -5.12 -14.01 1.80
CA VAL A 61 -3.81 -14.14 2.43
C VAL A 61 -2.74 -13.72 1.45
N VAL A 62 -1.83 -12.89 1.90
CA VAL A 62 -0.61 -12.54 1.17
C VAL A 62 0.58 -13.04 1.97
N LEU A 63 1.45 -13.81 1.34
CA LEU A 63 2.72 -14.23 1.91
C LEU A 63 3.86 -13.62 1.09
N PHE A 64 4.80 -12.96 1.75
CA PHE A 64 5.96 -12.41 1.06
C PHE A 64 7.25 -12.54 1.88
N TRP A 65 8.37 -12.58 1.17
CA TRP A 65 9.70 -12.78 1.74
C TRP A 65 10.78 -12.16 0.84
N LYS A 66 11.94 -11.91 1.42
CA LYS A 66 13.11 -11.48 0.63
C LYS A 66 13.61 -12.64 -0.24
N SER A 67 13.74 -12.42 -1.54
CA SER A 67 14.22 -13.40 -2.52
C SER A 67 15.11 -12.72 -3.56
N ARG A 68 16.36 -13.18 -3.69
CA ARG A 68 17.29 -12.60 -4.67
C ARG A 68 16.91 -12.88 -6.12
N ASN A 69 16.16 -13.96 -6.36
CA ASN A 69 15.80 -14.44 -7.69
C ASN A 69 14.39 -14.02 -8.11
N ALA A 70 13.70 -13.24 -7.29
CA ALA A 70 12.37 -12.74 -7.58
C ALA A 70 12.43 -11.27 -8.03
N PRO A 71 11.44 -10.81 -8.83
CA PRO A 71 11.32 -9.41 -9.20
C PRO A 71 11.35 -8.50 -7.97
N SER A 72 11.96 -7.34 -8.07
CA SER A 72 12.17 -6.39 -6.95
C SER A 72 12.83 -6.99 -5.70
N GLY A 73 13.43 -8.18 -5.81
CA GLY A 73 13.97 -8.91 -4.66
C GLY A 73 12.93 -9.45 -3.69
N LEU A 74 11.66 -9.52 -4.12
CA LEU A 74 10.50 -9.86 -3.31
C LEU A 74 9.79 -11.10 -3.85
N GLY A 75 9.85 -12.22 -3.12
CA GLY A 75 8.97 -13.36 -3.36
C GLY A 75 7.58 -13.09 -2.78
N VAL A 76 6.53 -13.36 -3.55
CA VAL A 76 5.14 -13.10 -3.16
C VAL A 76 4.26 -14.29 -3.52
N ARG A 77 3.30 -14.60 -2.67
CA ARG A 77 2.18 -15.51 -2.95
C ARG A 77 0.88 -14.88 -2.48
N LEU A 78 -0.15 -15.02 -3.28
CA LEU A 78 -1.46 -14.42 -3.05
C LEU A 78 -2.54 -15.50 -3.08
N LEU A 79 -3.45 -15.44 -2.14
CA LEU A 79 -4.68 -16.23 -2.12
C LEU A 79 -5.84 -15.28 -1.85
N GLY A 80 -6.84 -15.28 -2.73
CA GLY A 80 -8.01 -14.41 -2.58
C GLY A 80 -7.68 -12.94 -2.82
N TRP A 81 -8.04 -12.09 -1.85
CA TRP A 81 -7.75 -10.66 -1.90
C TRP A 81 -6.23 -10.37 -1.78
N PRO A 82 -5.73 -9.34 -2.45
CA PRO A 82 -6.43 -8.47 -3.40
C PRO A 82 -6.66 -9.18 -4.75
N LYS A 83 -7.75 -8.89 -5.43
CA LYS A 83 -8.05 -9.39 -6.78
C LYS A 83 -7.15 -8.78 -7.86
N LYS A 84 -6.07 -8.16 -7.46
CA LYS A 84 -5.08 -7.55 -8.33
C LYS A 84 -4.04 -8.60 -8.72
N GLN A 85 -3.71 -8.66 -10.00
CA GLN A 85 -2.66 -9.52 -10.47
C GLN A 85 -1.31 -8.82 -10.34
N LEU A 86 -0.31 -9.56 -9.87
CA LEU A 86 1.07 -9.12 -9.91
C LEU A 86 1.68 -9.56 -11.24
N LEU A 87 2.24 -8.61 -11.98
CA LEU A 87 2.96 -8.84 -13.23
C LEU A 87 4.43 -8.53 -13.00
N ASP A 88 5.29 -9.45 -13.42
CA ASP A 88 6.71 -9.18 -13.54
C ASP A 88 6.97 -8.40 -14.83
N HIS A 89 7.45 -7.19 -14.71
CA HIS A 89 7.87 -6.35 -15.81
C HIS A 89 9.34 -5.96 -15.64
N GLU A 90 10.21 -6.60 -16.42
CA GLU A 90 11.65 -6.35 -16.40
C GLU A 90 12.29 -6.44 -15.00
N GLY A 91 11.87 -7.41 -14.19
CA GLY A 91 12.37 -7.62 -12.83
C GLY A 91 11.73 -6.70 -11.77
N VAL A 92 10.65 -6.01 -12.10
CA VAL A 92 9.87 -5.18 -11.18
C VAL A 92 8.44 -5.70 -11.08
N TRP A 93 7.91 -5.79 -9.85
CA TRP A 93 6.51 -6.11 -9.64
C TRP A 93 5.61 -4.92 -9.96
N LEU A 94 4.67 -5.12 -10.88
CA LEU A 94 3.58 -4.19 -11.15
C LEU A 94 2.26 -4.82 -10.73
N THR A 95 1.35 -3.99 -10.26
CA THR A 95 -0.02 -4.41 -9.94
C THR A 95 -0.93 -4.09 -11.11
N VAL A 96 -1.59 -5.11 -11.66
CA VAL A 96 -2.57 -4.96 -12.74
C VAL A 96 -3.97 -5.01 -12.13
N ARG A 97 -4.80 -4.02 -12.44
CA ARG A 97 -6.23 -4.02 -12.16
C ARG A 97 -6.98 -4.53 -13.38
N ASN A 98 -7.89 -5.46 -13.18
CA ASN A 98 -8.88 -5.79 -14.20
C ASN A 98 -10.02 -4.77 -14.11
N LEU A 99 -10.20 -3.98 -15.15
CA LEU A 99 -11.22 -2.91 -15.25
C LEU A 99 -12.66 -3.41 -15.33
N THR A 100 -12.91 -4.69 -15.08
CA THR A 100 -14.23 -5.31 -15.17
C THR A 100 -15.05 -5.26 -13.87
N ASP A 101 -14.46 -4.82 -12.76
CA ASP A 101 -15.23 -4.62 -11.54
C ASP A 101 -15.89 -3.21 -11.58
N ALA A 102 -17.21 -3.17 -11.47
CA ALA A 102 -18.03 -1.94 -11.58
C ALA A 102 -17.65 -0.80 -10.62
N HIS A 103 -16.81 -1.07 -9.62
CA HIS A 103 -16.28 -0.07 -8.70
C HIS A 103 -15.09 0.71 -9.29
N ASP A 104 -14.41 0.14 -10.30
CA ASP A 104 -13.28 0.80 -10.97
C ASP A 104 -13.78 1.73 -12.10
N ALA A 105 -15.03 1.58 -12.54
CA ALA A 105 -15.64 2.43 -13.56
C ALA A 105 -15.88 3.87 -13.03
N ASP A 106 -16.33 3.99 -11.77
CA ASP A 106 -16.56 5.30 -11.13
C ASP A 106 -15.25 6.08 -10.90
N GLU A 107 -14.14 5.37 -10.63
CA GLU A 107 -12.82 6.00 -10.40
C GLU A 107 -12.20 6.47 -11.73
N LEU A 108 -12.49 5.77 -12.84
CA LEU A 108 -12.04 6.17 -14.18
C LEU A 108 -12.85 7.36 -14.73
N GLU A 109 -14.13 7.45 -14.40
CA GLU A 109 -14.97 8.58 -14.80
C GLU A 109 -14.49 9.88 -14.11
N LEU A 110 -14.07 9.78 -12.83
CA LEU A 110 -13.45 10.90 -12.10
C LEU A 110 -12.10 11.33 -12.67
N LEU A 111 -11.31 10.42 -13.23
CA LEU A 111 -10.02 10.72 -13.84
C LEU A 111 -10.19 11.31 -15.24
N SER A 112 -11.24 10.95 -15.99
CA SER A 112 -11.54 11.52 -17.29
C SER A 112 -11.98 12.99 -17.21
N ASP A 113 -12.67 13.36 -16.13
CA ASP A 113 -13.10 14.74 -15.88
C ASP A 113 -11.92 15.67 -15.54
N ILE A 114 -10.79 15.13 -15.10
CA ILE A 114 -9.57 15.90 -14.82
C ILE A 114 -8.78 16.19 -16.10
N GLU A 115 -8.86 15.34 -17.12
CA GLU A 115 -8.15 15.54 -18.39
C GLU A 115 -8.86 16.50 -19.34
N GLU A 116 -10.15 16.81 -19.16
CA GLU A 116 -10.91 17.75 -20.01
C GLU A 116 -10.79 19.22 -19.61
N HIS A 117 -10.06 19.56 -18.53
CA HIS A 117 -9.72 20.96 -18.23
C HIS A 117 -8.22 21.19 -18.42
N PRO A 118 -7.76 21.47 -19.64
CA PRO A 118 -6.43 22.05 -19.79
C PRO A 118 -6.46 23.41 -19.11
N ALA A 119 -5.59 23.60 -18.13
CA ALA A 119 -5.34 24.90 -17.55
C ALA A 119 -5.07 25.89 -18.69
N THR A 120 -5.98 26.79 -18.94
CA THR A 120 -5.75 27.90 -19.84
C THR A 120 -4.75 28.81 -19.15
N ASP A 121 -3.62 29.04 -19.83
CA ASP A 121 -2.51 29.91 -19.47
C ASP A 121 -2.89 31.41 -19.46
N ASP A 122 -4.07 31.78 -19.02
CA ASP A 122 -4.57 33.15 -19.10
C ASP A 122 -4.70 33.86 -17.74
N ASP A 123 -4.27 33.25 -16.63
CA ASP A 123 -4.31 33.88 -15.29
C ASP A 123 -2.94 34.35 -14.77
N LEU A 124 -1.94 34.53 -15.65
CA LEU A 124 -0.63 35.12 -15.27
C LEU A 124 -0.46 36.58 -15.73
N ALA A 125 -1.53 37.37 -15.71
CA ALA A 125 -1.44 38.81 -15.88
C ALA A 125 -2.31 39.54 -14.87
N GLY A 126 -1.82 39.68 -13.65
CA GLY A 126 -2.44 40.39 -12.55
C GLY A 126 -1.38 40.84 -11.55
N ASP A 127 -0.53 41.73 -12.05
CA ASP A 127 0.38 42.56 -11.28
C ASP A 127 -0.42 43.37 -10.26
N HIS A 128 -0.39 42.96 -9.00
CA HIS A 128 -0.74 43.85 -7.87
C HIS A 128 0.05 43.46 -6.62
N LEU A 129 1.22 44.03 -6.49
CA LEU A 129 1.98 44.12 -5.26
C LEU A 129 1.26 45.11 -4.33
N PRO A 130 0.78 44.70 -3.15
CA PRO A 130 0.42 45.70 -2.15
C PRO A 130 1.69 46.27 -1.53
N SER A 131 1.78 47.58 -1.62
CA SER A 131 2.81 48.42 -0.98
C SER A 131 2.92 48.15 0.50
N ALA A 132 4.14 48.06 0.96
CA ALA A 132 4.47 47.99 2.39
C ALA A 132 4.02 49.31 3.09
N PRO A 133 3.48 49.23 4.31
CA PRO A 133 3.28 50.43 5.10
C PRO A 133 4.63 50.87 5.68
N GLU A 134 4.86 52.19 5.49
CA GLU A 134 5.97 52.94 6.04
C GLU A 134 6.03 52.85 7.56
N THR A 135 7.22 52.62 8.06
CA THR A 135 7.60 52.75 9.45
C THR A 135 7.51 54.20 9.87
N ALA A 136 6.59 54.54 10.74
CA ALA A 136 6.63 55.77 11.54
C ALA A 136 7.57 55.56 12.74
N HIS A 137 8.59 56.34 12.74
CA HIS A 137 9.57 56.57 13.78
C HIS A 137 8.96 57.59 14.74
N ASP A 138 8.98 57.33 16.05
CA ASP A 138 8.96 58.29 17.16
C ASP A 138 9.48 57.52 18.40
N ASP A 139 10.65 57.72 18.83
CA ASP A 139 11.35 58.75 19.57
C ASP A 139 10.87 58.92 21.04
N GLU A 140 11.88 58.90 21.88
CA GLU A 140 11.94 59.44 23.25
C GLU A 140 11.17 58.71 24.37
N THR A 141 11.75 58.25 25.43
CA THR A 141 12.56 58.92 26.47
C THR A 141 12.97 57.94 27.56
N ARG A 142 14.22 57.97 27.93
CA ARG A 142 14.69 57.60 29.27
C ARG A 142 14.33 58.74 30.25
N PRO A 143 14.14 58.52 31.55
CA PRO A 143 15.25 58.59 32.50
C PRO A 143 15.19 57.62 33.70
N ASP A 144 16.40 57.32 34.19
CA ASP A 144 16.94 57.27 35.54
C ASP A 144 16.02 56.95 36.73
N ASP A 145 16.32 55.84 37.40
CA ASP A 145 16.89 55.68 38.73
C ASP A 145 17.26 54.22 39.00
#